data_79bd4180fc87a441b0549bddf43d822f
#
_entry.id   79bd4180fc87a441b0549bddf43d822f
#
_cell.length_a   1.000
_cell.length_b   1.000
_cell.length_c   1.000
_cell.angle_alpha   90.00
_cell.angle_beta   90.00
_cell.angle_gamma   90.00
#
_symmetry.space_group_name_H-M   'P 1'
#
loop_
_entity.id
_entity.type
_entity.pdbx_description
1 polymer ?
#
loop_
_entity_poly.entity_id
_entity_poly.type
_entity_poly.pdbx_seq_one_letter_code
_entity_poly.pdbx_strand_id
1 'polypeptide(L)'
;ADGQRDVLGLWVEQTEGAKFWLKVFNELKTRGCQDILIAVVDGLKGLADAIGTAFPRTTVQTCIVHLIRNSLDYAGWKDRKAVAAALRPIYAAASAQAAEQALQTFADGPWGTKYPTIVVAWQRAWENVTPFFVFPPDIRRVIYTTNAIESLNMQLRKIIKTRGHFPTDDAAIKLLWLALRNVLTKSVRATFDWKVAXXXXCSANDLLRRGDNNF
;
A
#
# COMPACT_ATOMS: atom_id res chain seq x y z
N ALA A 1 -19.26 -7.11 -3.35
CA ALA A 1 -18.15 -6.22 -3.69
C ALA A 1 -18.38 -5.65 -5.10
N ASP A 2 -18.69 -4.36 -5.13
CA ASP A 2 -19.03 -3.60 -6.36
C ASP A 2 -17.77 -2.97 -7.01
N GLY A 3 -16.61 -3.12 -6.39
CA GLY A 3 -15.35 -2.55 -6.85
C GLY A 3 -15.23 -1.04 -6.61
N GLN A 4 -16.11 -0.48 -5.79
CA GLN A 4 -16.06 0.96 -5.50
C GLN A 4 -14.98 1.26 -4.44
N ARG A 5 -14.38 2.44 -4.58
CA ARG A 5 -13.44 2.96 -3.58
C ARG A 5 -14.20 3.81 -2.58
N ASP A 6 -13.83 3.68 -1.32
CA ASP A 6 -14.40 4.49 -0.25
C ASP A 6 -13.29 5.07 0.62
N VAL A 7 -13.56 6.24 1.20
CA VAL A 7 -12.68 6.87 2.20
C VAL A 7 -13.31 6.65 3.57
N LEU A 8 -12.69 5.80 4.38
CA LEU A 8 -13.23 5.33 5.64
C LEU A 8 -13.21 6.38 6.74
N GLY A 9 -12.38 7.42 6.62
CA GLY A 9 -12.32 8.49 7.60
C GLY A 9 -11.19 9.47 7.38
N LEU A 10 -11.20 10.50 8.22
CA LEU A 10 -10.15 11.51 8.35
C LEU A 10 -9.77 11.58 9.83
N TRP A 11 -8.50 11.38 10.09
CA TRP A 11 -7.95 11.49 11.44
C TRP A 11 -6.79 12.46 11.41
N VAL A 12 -6.73 13.36 12.38
CA VAL A 12 -5.66 14.33 12.52
C VAL A 12 -4.95 14.08 13.86
N GLU A 13 -3.65 13.96 13.81
CA GLU A 13 -2.84 13.73 14.99
C GLU A 13 -1.46 14.35 14.80
N GLN A 14 -0.84 14.79 15.87
CA GLN A 14 0.50 15.37 15.83
C GLN A 14 1.59 14.33 15.55
N THR A 15 1.38 13.08 15.97
CA THR A 15 2.35 12.00 15.84
C THR A 15 1.67 10.71 15.40
N GLU A 16 2.09 10.21 14.23
CA GLU A 16 1.62 8.92 13.69
C GLU A 16 2.43 7.77 14.30
N GLY A 17 1.99 7.26 15.43
CA GLY A 17 2.59 6.11 16.08
C GLY A 17 1.62 4.93 16.18
N ALA A 18 2.10 3.78 16.70
CA ALA A 18 1.30 2.56 16.84
C ALA A 18 0.01 2.79 17.62
N LYS A 19 0.04 3.63 18.68
CA LYS A 19 -1.14 3.94 19.51
C LYS A 19 -2.20 4.68 18.69
N PHE A 20 -1.79 5.64 17.86
CA PHE A 20 -2.70 6.38 16.98
C PHE A 20 -3.38 5.42 15.99
N TRP A 21 -2.59 4.59 15.31
CA TRP A 21 -3.13 3.63 14.35
C TRP A 21 -4.06 2.61 15.00
N LEU A 22 -3.72 2.14 16.20
CA LEU A 22 -4.59 1.22 16.95
C LEU A 22 -5.94 1.88 17.26
N LYS A 23 -5.94 3.18 17.65
CA LYS A 23 -7.16 3.96 17.88
C LYS A 23 -8.01 4.00 16.58
N VAL A 24 -7.37 4.30 15.43
CA VAL A 24 -8.04 4.34 14.12
C VAL A 24 -8.70 2.99 13.81
N PHE A 25 -7.97 1.89 13.94
CA PHE A 25 -8.49 0.55 13.62
C PHE A 25 -9.61 0.12 14.59
N ASN A 26 -9.50 0.44 15.87
CA ASN A 26 -10.57 0.16 16.83
C ASN A 26 -11.82 0.98 16.52
N GLU A 27 -11.68 2.21 16.09
CA GLU A 27 -12.81 3.02 15.61
C GLU A 27 -13.47 2.38 14.39
N LEU A 28 -12.69 1.90 13.42
CA LEU A 28 -13.23 1.19 12.26
C LEU A 28 -14.00 -0.07 12.67
N LYS A 29 -13.50 -0.82 13.66
CA LYS A 29 -14.21 -1.99 14.23
C LYS A 29 -15.54 -1.57 14.85
N THR A 30 -15.55 -0.50 15.66
CA THR A 30 -16.77 0.04 16.29
C THR A 30 -17.79 0.47 15.24
N ARG A 31 -17.32 0.97 14.10
CA ARG A 31 -18.17 1.37 12.97
C ARG A 31 -18.64 0.18 12.11
N GLY A 32 -18.26 -1.04 12.48
CA GLY A 32 -18.75 -2.28 11.84
C GLY A 32 -17.77 -2.95 10.89
N CYS A 33 -16.53 -2.47 10.78
CA CYS A 33 -15.50 -3.15 9.98
C CYS A 33 -15.07 -4.42 10.71
N GLN A 34 -15.59 -5.57 10.28
CA GLN A 34 -15.35 -6.86 10.93
C GLN A 34 -13.98 -7.45 10.57
N ASP A 35 -13.51 -7.20 9.35
CA ASP A 35 -12.28 -7.79 8.84
C ASP A 35 -11.69 -6.93 7.73
N ILE A 36 -10.38 -7.04 7.55
CA ILE A 36 -9.63 -6.44 6.45
C ILE A 36 -8.85 -7.58 5.77
N LEU A 37 -9.13 -7.84 4.53
CA LEU A 37 -8.48 -8.94 3.81
C LEU A 37 -6.99 -8.65 3.59
N ILE A 38 -6.70 -7.48 2.99
CA ILE A 38 -5.33 -7.05 2.67
C ILE A 38 -5.18 -5.59 3.09
N ALA A 39 -4.12 -5.27 3.82
CA ALA A 39 -3.74 -3.90 4.14
C ALA A 39 -2.43 -3.57 3.45
N VAL A 40 -2.46 -2.61 2.53
CA VAL A 40 -1.25 -2.15 1.83
C VAL A 40 -0.73 -0.91 2.55
N VAL A 41 0.48 -1.03 3.11
CA VAL A 41 1.09 -0.01 3.98
C VAL A 41 2.38 0.54 3.36
N ASP A 42 2.69 1.79 3.67
CA ASP A 42 3.89 2.46 3.15
C ASP A 42 5.16 2.23 4.01
N GLY A 43 5.08 1.36 5.00
CA GLY A 43 6.19 1.02 5.88
C GLY A 43 6.31 1.92 7.09
N LEU A 44 5.28 2.68 7.45
CA LEU A 44 5.25 3.47 8.68
C LEU A 44 5.41 2.57 9.90
N LYS A 45 6.33 2.96 10.79
CA LYS A 45 6.64 2.20 11.99
C LYS A 45 5.40 2.06 12.89
N GLY A 46 5.11 0.83 13.31
CA GLY A 46 3.99 0.52 14.20
C GLY A 46 2.63 0.39 13.52
N LEU A 47 2.51 0.71 12.23
CA LEU A 47 1.26 0.56 11.48
C LEU A 47 0.92 -0.93 11.28
N ALA A 48 1.89 -1.73 10.87
CA ALA A 48 1.71 -3.18 10.69
C ALA A 48 1.32 -3.87 12.03
N ASP A 49 1.98 -3.49 13.12
CA ASP A 49 1.71 -4.01 14.47
C ASP A 49 0.28 -3.66 14.91
N ALA A 50 -0.15 -2.43 14.66
CA ALA A 50 -1.51 -1.97 15.00
C ALA A 50 -2.58 -2.73 14.19
N ILE A 51 -2.31 -3.00 12.89
CA ILE A 51 -3.18 -3.84 12.05
C ILE A 51 -3.27 -5.24 12.63
N GLY A 52 -2.12 -5.89 12.89
CA GLY A 52 -2.07 -7.26 13.43
C GLY A 52 -2.80 -7.38 14.77
N THR A 53 -2.76 -6.33 15.60
CA THR A 53 -3.48 -6.30 16.89
C THR A 53 -4.98 -6.17 16.67
N ALA A 54 -5.41 -5.26 15.80
CA ALA A 54 -6.84 -4.99 15.59
C ALA A 54 -7.50 -6.03 14.68
N PHE A 55 -6.80 -6.45 13.62
CA PHE A 55 -7.30 -7.36 12.58
C PHE A 55 -6.26 -8.47 12.34
N PRO A 56 -6.18 -9.48 13.23
CA PRO A 56 -5.10 -10.48 13.18
C PRO A 56 -5.10 -11.37 11.93
N ARG A 57 -6.20 -11.42 11.18
CA ARG A 57 -6.28 -12.20 9.93
C ARG A 57 -5.90 -11.40 8.69
N THR A 58 -5.57 -10.12 8.84
CA THR A 58 -5.20 -9.25 7.73
C THR A 58 -3.83 -9.61 7.16
N THR A 59 -3.76 -9.81 5.86
CA THR A 59 -2.47 -9.86 5.17
C THR A 59 -1.91 -8.46 5.06
N VAL A 60 -0.81 -8.19 5.75
CA VAL A 60 -0.12 -6.90 5.67
C VAL A 60 0.88 -6.96 4.51
N GLN A 61 0.78 -6.00 3.61
CA GLN A 61 1.58 -5.92 2.38
C GLN A 61 2.27 -4.56 2.30
N THR A 62 3.58 -4.56 2.16
CA THR A 62 4.34 -3.32 1.90
C THR A 62 3.98 -2.79 0.50
N CYS A 63 3.71 -1.51 0.42
CA CYS A 63 3.44 -0.84 -0.85
C CYS A 63 4.72 -0.84 -1.71
N ILE A 64 4.70 -1.61 -2.78
CA ILE A 64 5.84 -1.77 -3.70
C ILE A 64 6.26 -0.42 -4.31
N VAL A 65 5.28 0.43 -4.63
CA VAL A 65 5.55 1.76 -5.22
C VAL A 65 6.33 2.64 -4.24
N HIS A 66 5.94 2.64 -2.96
CA HIS A 66 6.67 3.39 -1.93
C HIS A 66 8.06 2.79 -1.70
N LEU A 67 8.19 1.46 -1.68
CA LEU A 67 9.49 0.81 -1.52
C LEU A 67 10.43 1.15 -2.69
N ILE A 68 9.93 1.15 -3.92
CA ILE A 68 10.72 1.58 -5.10
C ILE A 68 11.11 3.05 -4.95
N ARG A 69 10.16 3.92 -4.62
CA ARG A 69 10.42 5.37 -4.47
C ARG A 69 11.49 5.63 -3.42
N ASN A 70 11.36 5.02 -2.25
CA ASN A 70 12.33 5.13 -1.17
C ASN A 70 13.71 4.59 -1.61
N SER A 71 13.74 3.51 -2.39
CA SER A 71 14.97 2.97 -2.98
C SER A 71 15.65 4.01 -3.88
N LEU A 72 14.88 4.70 -4.70
CA LEU A 72 15.42 5.70 -5.64
C LEU A 72 15.92 6.95 -4.93
N ASP A 73 15.52 7.22 -3.69
CA ASP A 73 16.05 8.33 -2.90
C ASP A 73 17.49 8.08 -2.45
N TYR A 74 17.92 6.82 -2.37
CA TYR A 74 19.33 6.46 -2.13
C TYR A 74 20.19 6.60 -3.39
N ALA A 75 19.56 6.63 -4.58
CA ALA A 75 20.29 6.66 -5.85
C ALA A 75 20.50 8.09 -6.34
N GLY A 76 21.69 8.36 -6.85
CA GLY A 76 21.98 9.61 -7.55
C GLY A 76 21.00 9.83 -8.71
N TRP A 77 20.62 11.07 -8.97
CA TRP A 77 19.54 11.38 -9.90
C TRP A 77 19.78 10.79 -11.30
N LYS A 78 21.01 10.76 -11.76
CA LYS A 78 21.40 10.21 -13.07
C LYS A 78 21.16 8.70 -13.15
N ASP A 79 21.27 8.00 -12.03
CA ASP A 79 21.16 6.54 -11.95
C ASP A 79 19.72 6.05 -11.69
N ARG A 80 18.83 6.93 -11.22
CA ARG A 80 17.47 6.54 -10.77
C ARG A 80 16.71 5.71 -11.80
N LYS A 81 16.79 6.10 -13.09
CA LYS A 81 16.10 5.38 -14.17
C LYS A 81 16.64 3.96 -14.34
N ALA A 82 17.96 3.81 -14.31
CA ALA A 82 18.63 2.51 -14.46
C ALA A 82 18.40 1.62 -13.22
N VAL A 83 18.47 2.20 -12.02
CA VAL A 83 18.17 1.49 -10.76
C VAL A 83 16.71 1.01 -10.76
N ALA A 84 15.75 1.87 -11.15
CA ALA A 84 14.34 1.49 -11.24
C ALA A 84 14.12 0.33 -12.21
N ALA A 85 14.81 0.35 -13.36
CA ALA A 85 14.76 -0.75 -14.34
C ALA A 85 15.35 -2.04 -13.75
N ALA A 86 16.45 -1.94 -13.01
CA ALA A 86 17.12 -3.10 -12.39
C ALA A 86 16.31 -3.71 -11.23
N LEU A 87 15.49 -2.90 -10.53
CA LEU A 87 14.59 -3.38 -9.48
C LEU A 87 13.33 -4.09 -10.03
N ARG A 88 12.98 -3.82 -11.30
CA ARG A 88 11.74 -4.34 -11.89
C ARG A 88 11.61 -5.87 -11.85
N PRO A 89 12.65 -6.66 -12.15
CA PRO A 89 12.54 -8.13 -12.10
C PRO A 89 12.08 -8.66 -10.72
N ILE A 90 12.37 -7.95 -9.63
CA ILE A 90 12.02 -8.38 -8.28
C ILE A 90 10.48 -8.42 -8.12
N TYR A 91 9.82 -7.30 -8.36
CA TYR A 91 8.36 -7.21 -8.14
C TYR A 91 7.53 -7.70 -9.34
N ALA A 92 8.15 -7.90 -10.49
CA ALA A 92 7.51 -8.50 -11.67
C ALA A 92 7.64 -10.04 -11.70
N ALA A 93 8.35 -10.62 -10.76
CA ALA A 93 8.60 -12.06 -10.69
C ALA A 93 7.30 -12.86 -10.58
N ALA A 94 7.31 -14.09 -11.12
CA ALA A 94 6.15 -14.98 -11.10
C ALA A 94 5.85 -15.52 -9.69
N SER A 95 6.88 -15.68 -8.86
CA SER A 95 6.78 -16.27 -7.52
C SER A 95 7.71 -15.55 -6.53
N ALA A 96 7.50 -15.77 -5.23
CA ALA A 96 8.39 -15.26 -4.19
C ALA A 96 9.83 -15.77 -4.36
N GLN A 97 10.00 -17.04 -4.73
CA GLN A 97 11.32 -17.63 -4.98
C GLN A 97 12.04 -16.94 -6.15
N ALA A 98 11.33 -16.70 -7.25
CA ALA A 98 11.90 -15.98 -8.41
C ALA A 98 12.22 -14.52 -8.05
N ALA A 99 11.41 -13.91 -7.20
CA ALA A 99 11.65 -12.55 -6.72
C ALA A 99 12.90 -12.47 -5.82
N GLU A 100 13.10 -13.49 -4.98
CA GLU A 100 14.29 -13.60 -4.11
C GLU A 100 15.57 -13.75 -4.96
N GLN A 101 15.52 -14.59 -5.98
CA GLN A 101 16.62 -14.75 -6.94
C GLN A 101 16.92 -13.43 -7.66
N ALA A 102 15.87 -12.71 -8.06
CA ALA A 102 16.02 -11.40 -8.70
C ALA A 102 16.62 -10.35 -7.74
N LEU A 103 16.24 -10.38 -6.46
CA LEU A 103 16.82 -9.52 -5.43
C LEU A 103 18.30 -9.85 -5.23
N GLN A 104 18.66 -11.13 -5.19
CA GLN A 104 20.07 -11.56 -5.10
C GLN A 104 20.85 -11.10 -6.33
N THR A 105 20.29 -11.29 -7.52
CA THR A 105 20.91 -10.82 -8.80
C THR A 105 21.14 -9.30 -8.77
N PHE A 106 20.17 -8.55 -8.25
CA PHE A 106 20.31 -7.09 -8.06
C PHE A 106 21.45 -6.79 -7.06
N ALA A 107 21.49 -7.51 -5.93
CA ALA A 107 22.48 -7.31 -4.87
C ALA A 107 23.92 -7.53 -5.38
N ASP A 108 24.12 -8.59 -6.16
CA ASP A 108 25.45 -8.96 -6.71
C ASP A 108 25.82 -8.11 -7.92
N GLY A 109 24.85 -7.41 -8.49
CA GLY A 109 25.03 -6.59 -9.67
C GLY A 109 25.61 -5.20 -9.37
N PRO A 110 25.89 -4.42 -10.41
CA PRO A 110 26.54 -3.12 -10.26
C PRO A 110 25.72 -2.13 -9.41
N TRP A 111 24.41 -2.22 -9.44
CA TRP A 111 23.54 -1.30 -8.69
C TRP A 111 23.47 -1.66 -7.22
N GLY A 112 23.41 -2.94 -6.88
CA GLY A 112 23.44 -3.41 -5.48
C GLY A 112 24.78 -3.09 -4.82
N THR A 113 25.88 -3.27 -5.55
CA THR A 113 27.23 -2.92 -5.12
C THR A 113 27.34 -1.40 -4.88
N LYS A 114 26.83 -0.60 -5.81
CA LYS A 114 26.89 0.87 -5.73
C LYS A 114 25.96 1.44 -4.66
N TYR A 115 24.80 0.83 -4.45
CA TYR A 115 23.75 1.32 -3.54
C TYR A 115 23.29 0.19 -2.59
N PRO A 116 24.17 -0.31 -1.71
CA PRO A 116 23.85 -1.45 -0.83
C PRO A 116 22.67 -1.16 0.13
N THR A 117 22.43 0.10 0.45
CA THR A 117 21.28 0.51 1.28
C THR A 117 19.94 0.09 0.66
N ILE A 118 19.85 0.06 -0.68
CA ILE A 118 18.65 -0.40 -1.38
C ILE A 118 18.42 -1.88 -1.08
N VAL A 119 19.47 -2.71 -1.17
CA VAL A 119 19.40 -4.14 -0.89
C VAL A 119 18.89 -4.37 0.54
N VAL A 120 19.49 -3.67 1.51
CA VAL A 120 19.11 -3.76 2.92
C VAL A 120 17.63 -3.36 3.12
N ALA A 121 17.18 -2.30 2.44
CA ALA A 121 15.79 -1.84 2.54
C ALA A 121 14.81 -2.90 2.03
N TRP A 122 15.11 -3.58 0.91
CA TRP A 122 14.28 -4.65 0.37
C TRP A 122 14.30 -5.89 1.27
N GLN A 123 15.47 -6.26 1.80
CA GLN A 123 15.59 -7.40 2.74
C GLN A 123 14.77 -7.16 4.02
N ARG A 124 14.81 -5.96 4.59
CA ARG A 124 14.01 -5.61 5.77
C ARG A 124 12.51 -5.68 5.51
N ALA A 125 12.09 -5.30 4.31
CA ALA A 125 10.68 -5.31 3.93
C ALA A 125 10.20 -6.69 3.49
N TRP A 126 11.10 -7.67 3.33
CA TRP A 126 10.85 -8.91 2.57
C TRP A 126 9.65 -9.70 3.08
N GLU A 127 9.50 -9.84 4.37
CA GLU A 127 8.36 -10.56 5.00
C GLU A 127 7.01 -9.93 4.61
N ASN A 128 6.98 -8.60 4.43
CA ASN A 128 5.79 -7.86 4.03
C ASN A 128 5.72 -7.57 2.51
N VAL A 129 6.73 -8.01 1.75
CA VAL A 129 6.73 -7.99 0.28
C VAL A 129 6.24 -9.33 -0.25
N THR A 130 6.68 -10.45 0.34
CA THR A 130 6.40 -11.80 -0.15
C THR A 130 4.90 -12.16 -0.22
N PRO A 131 4.01 -11.69 0.69
CA PRO A 131 2.57 -11.99 0.55
C PRO A 131 1.98 -11.58 -0.80
N PHE A 132 2.53 -10.56 -1.43
CA PHE A 132 2.15 -10.09 -2.75
C PHE A 132 2.15 -11.22 -3.81
N PHE A 133 3.10 -12.16 -3.71
CA PHE A 133 3.30 -13.20 -4.73
C PHE A 133 2.28 -14.35 -4.65
N VAL A 134 1.52 -14.44 -3.55
CA VAL A 134 0.41 -15.40 -3.40
C VAL A 134 -0.75 -15.03 -4.33
N PHE A 135 -0.91 -13.74 -4.63
CA PHE A 135 -2.03 -13.25 -5.40
C PHE A 135 -1.81 -13.41 -6.91
N PRO A 136 -2.87 -13.72 -7.68
CA PRO A 136 -2.81 -13.72 -9.15
C PRO A 136 -2.35 -12.37 -9.71
N PRO A 137 -1.76 -12.33 -10.91
CA PRO A 137 -1.21 -11.09 -11.51
C PRO A 137 -2.21 -9.92 -11.56
N ASP A 138 -3.47 -10.18 -11.81
CA ASP A 138 -4.51 -9.13 -11.88
C ASP A 138 -4.74 -8.49 -10.51
N ILE A 139 -4.74 -9.29 -9.44
CA ILE A 139 -4.86 -8.80 -8.07
C ILE A 139 -3.58 -8.03 -7.70
N ARG A 140 -2.40 -8.57 -8.03
CA ARG A 140 -1.12 -7.89 -7.79
C ARG A 140 -1.09 -6.50 -8.43
N ARG A 141 -1.59 -6.39 -9.65
CA ARG A 141 -1.68 -5.12 -10.37
C ARG A 141 -2.53 -4.09 -9.60
N VAL A 142 -3.65 -4.52 -9.03
CA VAL A 142 -4.51 -3.65 -8.22
C VAL A 142 -3.82 -3.24 -6.92
N ILE A 143 -3.16 -4.19 -6.24
CA ILE A 143 -2.46 -3.96 -4.97
C ILE A 143 -1.36 -2.90 -5.16
N TYR A 144 -0.63 -2.94 -6.28
CA TYR A 144 0.50 -2.06 -6.45
C TYR A 144 0.25 -0.83 -7.33
N THR A 145 -0.93 -0.68 -7.93
CA THR A 145 -1.30 0.57 -8.60
C THR A 145 -1.87 1.56 -7.58
N THR A 146 -0.99 2.31 -6.95
CA THR A 146 -1.38 3.34 -5.97
C THR A 146 -1.83 4.66 -6.61
N ASN A 147 -1.96 4.69 -7.94
CA ASN A 147 -2.31 5.90 -8.70
C ASN A 147 -3.55 6.63 -8.15
N ALA A 148 -4.52 5.88 -7.63
CA ALA A 148 -5.74 6.48 -7.07
C ALA A 148 -5.46 7.24 -5.78
N ILE A 149 -4.70 6.62 -4.86
CA ILE A 149 -4.34 7.26 -3.57
C ILE A 149 -3.41 8.44 -3.84
N GLU A 150 -2.43 8.27 -4.73
CA GLU A 150 -1.52 9.35 -5.12
C GLU A 150 -2.26 10.52 -5.77
N SER A 151 -3.19 10.23 -6.68
CA SER A 151 -4.03 11.25 -7.34
C SER A 151 -4.87 11.99 -6.31
N LEU A 152 -5.49 11.26 -5.38
CA LEU A 152 -6.25 11.84 -4.29
C LEU A 152 -5.37 12.75 -3.42
N ASN A 153 -4.22 12.23 -2.97
CA ASN A 153 -3.28 12.98 -2.16
C ASN A 153 -2.76 14.24 -2.88
N MET A 154 -2.48 14.13 -4.18
CA MET A 154 -2.06 15.27 -4.99
C MET A 154 -3.14 16.36 -5.02
N GLN A 155 -4.39 15.99 -5.21
CA GLN A 155 -5.52 16.92 -5.23
C GLN A 155 -5.72 17.58 -3.86
N LEU A 156 -5.65 16.80 -2.77
CA LEU A 156 -5.76 17.32 -1.41
C LEU A 156 -4.62 18.28 -1.07
N ARG A 157 -3.37 17.89 -1.41
CA ARG A 157 -2.19 18.75 -1.20
C ARG A 157 -2.31 20.08 -1.95
N LYS A 158 -2.85 20.06 -3.16
CA LYS A 158 -3.08 21.29 -3.94
C LYS A 158 -4.04 22.24 -3.20
N ILE A 159 -5.12 21.69 -2.66
CA ILE A 159 -6.12 22.47 -1.90
C ILE A 159 -5.51 23.02 -0.60
N ILE A 160 -4.78 22.19 0.14
CA ILE A 160 -4.09 22.59 1.38
C ILE A 160 -3.10 23.72 1.07
N LYS A 161 -2.28 23.53 0.03
CA LYS A 161 -1.24 24.49 -0.36
C LYS A 161 -1.85 25.86 -0.79
N THR A 162 -2.99 25.82 -1.48
CA THR A 162 -3.70 27.06 -1.88
C THR A 162 -4.25 27.80 -0.67
N ARG A 163 -4.73 27.07 0.34
CA ARG A 163 -5.26 27.66 1.58
C ARG A 163 -4.16 28.25 2.48
N GLY A 164 -3.01 27.58 2.53
CA GLY A 164 -1.81 28.00 3.27
C GLY A 164 -1.86 27.71 4.77
N HIS A 165 -2.87 28.18 5.48
CA HIS A 165 -2.95 28.07 6.95
C HIS A 165 -4.36 27.70 7.40
N PHE A 166 -4.44 26.93 8.47
CA PHE A 166 -5.68 26.55 9.14
C PHE A 166 -5.67 27.07 10.57
N PRO A 167 -6.70 27.80 11.01
CA PRO A 167 -6.74 28.31 12.39
C PRO A 167 -6.97 27.21 13.43
N THR A 168 -7.63 26.12 13.05
CA THR A 168 -7.92 24.97 13.95
C THR A 168 -7.92 23.66 13.15
N ASP A 169 -7.77 22.55 13.87
CA ASP A 169 -7.88 21.19 13.28
C ASP A 169 -9.27 20.97 12.68
N ASP A 170 -10.33 21.46 13.32
CA ASP A 170 -11.70 21.39 12.81
C ASP A 170 -11.84 22.08 11.45
N ALA A 171 -11.20 23.22 11.28
CA ALA A 171 -11.22 23.95 10.00
C ALA A 171 -10.50 23.14 8.91
N ALA A 172 -9.40 22.48 9.26
CA ALA A 172 -8.66 21.60 8.36
C ALA A 172 -9.52 20.38 7.97
N ILE A 173 -10.12 19.72 8.96
CA ILE A 173 -10.97 18.53 8.76
C ILE A 173 -12.16 18.89 7.85
N LYS A 174 -12.85 19.99 8.10
CA LYS A 174 -13.99 20.45 7.29
C LYS A 174 -13.61 20.67 5.83
N LEU A 175 -12.48 21.36 5.60
CA LEU A 175 -12.02 21.62 4.22
C LEU A 175 -11.62 20.33 3.53
N LEU A 176 -10.87 19.46 4.21
CA LEU A 176 -10.44 18.17 3.67
C LEU A 176 -11.64 17.27 3.37
N TRP A 177 -12.65 17.26 4.26
CA TRP A 177 -13.88 16.48 4.03
C TRP A 177 -14.63 16.96 2.78
N LEU A 178 -14.79 18.28 2.62
CA LEU A 178 -15.44 18.88 1.45
C LEU A 178 -14.64 18.57 0.18
N ALA A 179 -13.33 18.67 0.25
CA ALA A 179 -12.43 18.35 -0.87
C ALA A 179 -12.56 16.88 -1.27
N LEU A 180 -12.52 15.96 -0.30
CA LEU A 180 -12.70 14.52 -0.53
C LEU A 180 -14.04 14.23 -1.18
N ARG A 181 -15.13 14.79 -0.64
CA ARG A 181 -16.48 14.65 -1.18
C ARG A 181 -16.54 15.07 -2.66
N ASN A 182 -15.96 16.23 -2.99
CA ASN A 182 -15.92 16.72 -4.37
C ASN A 182 -15.07 15.84 -5.30
N VAL A 183 -13.95 15.32 -4.82
CA VAL A 183 -13.09 14.42 -5.59
C VAL A 183 -13.79 13.08 -5.82
N LEU A 184 -14.39 12.52 -4.77
CA LEU A 184 -15.06 11.21 -4.84
C LEU A 184 -16.27 11.26 -5.78
N THR A 185 -17.09 12.32 -5.73
CA THR A 185 -18.24 12.48 -6.64
C THR A 185 -17.82 12.54 -8.12
N LYS A 186 -16.65 13.09 -8.39
CA LYS A 186 -16.09 13.16 -9.76
C LYS A 186 -15.42 11.87 -10.21
N SER A 187 -14.97 11.05 -9.26
CA SER A 187 -14.22 9.82 -9.55
C SER A 187 -15.05 8.53 -9.43
N VAL A 188 -16.38 8.62 -9.53
CA VAL A 188 -17.31 7.47 -9.46
C VAL A 188 -17.17 6.49 -10.65
N ARG A 189 -16.07 6.51 -11.36
CA ARG A 189 -15.76 5.42 -12.28
C ARG A 189 -15.15 4.27 -11.48
N ALA A 190 -15.96 3.28 -11.18
CA ALA A 190 -15.47 1.98 -10.74
C ALA A 190 -14.34 1.57 -11.71
N THR A 191 -13.15 1.38 -11.21
CA THR A 191 -12.07 0.88 -12.06
C THR A 191 -12.45 -0.52 -12.53
N PHE A 192 -12.45 -0.69 -13.82
CA PHE A 192 -12.70 -1.98 -14.50
C PHE A 192 -11.85 -3.09 -13.85
N ASP A 193 -10.65 -2.77 -13.45
CA ASP A 193 -9.69 -3.69 -12.84
C ASP A 193 -10.19 -4.30 -11.51
N TRP A 194 -10.96 -3.56 -10.70
CA TRP A 194 -11.51 -4.09 -9.44
C TRP A 194 -12.66 -5.08 -9.66
N LYS A 195 -13.46 -4.91 -10.68
CA LYS A 195 -14.52 -5.88 -11.02
C LYS A 195 -13.92 -7.22 -11.43
N VAL A 196 -12.82 -7.20 -12.16
CA VAL A 196 -12.05 -8.39 -12.52
C VAL A 196 -11.36 -8.98 -11.30
N ALA A 197 -10.74 -8.15 -10.51
CA ALA A 197 -10.08 -8.57 -9.25
C ALA A 197 -11.06 -9.19 -8.24
N UNK A 198 -12.03 -8.69 -8.21
CA UNK A 198 -13.03 -9.18 -7.35
C UNK A 198 -13.50 -10.52 -7.71
N UNK A 199 -13.41 -10.71 -8.74
CA UNK A 199 -13.71 -11.97 -9.19
C UNK A 199 -12.64 -12.94 -8.89
N UNK A 200 -11.80 -12.47 -8.89
CA UNK A 200 -10.67 -13.19 -8.57
C UNK A 200 -10.48 -13.32 -7.09
N UNK A 201 -10.92 -12.55 -6.56
CA UNK A 201 -10.89 -12.57 -5.20
C UNK A 201 -11.80 -13.57 -4.61
N CYS A 202 -12.89 -13.72 -5.12
CA CYS A 202 -13.83 -14.76 -4.74
C CYS A 202 -13.26 -16.15 -4.98
N SER A 203 -12.64 -16.36 -6.10
CA SER A 203 -11.99 -17.66 -6.41
C SER A 203 -10.75 -17.91 -5.53
N ALA A 204 -10.02 -16.87 -5.16
CA ALA A 204 -8.87 -16.99 -4.25
C ALA A 204 -9.32 -17.30 -2.81
N ASN A 205 -10.43 -16.72 -2.35
CA ASN A 205 -11.04 -17.06 -1.06
C ASN A 205 -11.55 -18.51 -1.03
N ASP A 206 -12.08 -19.01 -2.15
CA ASP A 206 -12.49 -20.42 -2.25
C ASP A 206 -11.28 -21.36 -2.23
N LEU A 207 -10.16 -20.96 -2.78
CA LEU A 207 -8.90 -21.72 -2.74
C LEU A 207 -8.30 -21.75 -1.33
N LEU A 208 -8.35 -20.61 -0.62
CA LEU A 208 -7.86 -20.53 0.77
C LEU A 208 -8.73 -21.34 1.73
N ARG A 209 -10.06 -21.35 1.53
CA ARG A 209 -11.01 -22.16 2.32
C ARG A 209 -10.86 -23.66 2.06
N ARG A 210 -10.39 -24.06 0.87
CA ARG A 210 -10.14 -25.48 0.55
C ARG A 210 -8.81 -26.00 1.12
N GLY A 211 -7.86 -25.09 1.41
CA GLY A 211 -6.57 -25.43 2.02
C GLY A 211 -6.67 -25.81 3.49
N ASP A 212 -7.68 -25.28 4.22
CA ASP A 212 -7.82 -25.49 5.66
C ASP A 212 -8.53 -26.81 6.04
N ASN A 213 -9.03 -27.57 5.04
CA ASN A 213 -9.78 -28.82 5.31
C ASN A 213 -8.96 -30.10 5.12
N ASN A 214 -7.62 -30.00 5.04
CA ASN A 214 -6.75 -31.17 4.84
C ASN A 214 -5.68 -31.30 5.95
N PHE A 215 -6.11 -31.20 7.22
CA PHE A 215 -5.30 -31.68 8.38
C PHE A 215 -6.21 -32.31 9.42
#